data_eb49a3b1e48e1952e4b0480dec453e38
#
_entry.id   eb49a3b1e48e1952e4b0480dec453e38
#
_cell.length_a   1.000
_cell.length_b   1.000
_cell.length_c   1.000
_cell.angle_alpha   90.00
_cell.angle_beta   90.00
_cell.angle_gamma   90.00
#
_symmetry.space_group_name_H-M   'P 1'
#
loop_
_entity.id
_entity.type
_entity.pdbx_description
1 polymer ?
#
loop_
_entity_poly.entity_id
_entity_poly.type
_entity_poly.pdbx_seq_one_letter_code
_entity_poly.pdbx_strand_id
1 'polypeptide(L)'
;MTPLPFSLVFAGGGARGYAHAGVLLALESMGLAPAGIVGVSMGSVVAVTYGMRDDWYDALLSMDTSGVPAPGATHGSTDERSAAIRRTWSRARAAWSLLTGWGAPEEAIAAGRASLDALIGPRTLEECHIAVTVCATDLLSGSRIELTSGPATTAVLASSSLAGILPPVGIDDLLLVDGGYSDIAPVDVARAMGAPIVIAVDPSQPKDASPPKNGLQVVMRAMEICHMNHAHERISAADLVIHPVFDGYVDVLDFRKREMCIEAGRTATEAVAARIWEVLEAT
;
A
#
# COMPACT_ATOMS: atom_id res chain seq x y z
N MET A 1 4.41 13.64 -31.18
CA MET A 1 5.60 12.85 -30.80
C MET A 1 5.09 11.69 -29.95
N THR A 2 5.74 10.54 -30.01
CA THR A 2 5.39 9.43 -29.09
C THR A 2 6.01 9.73 -27.74
N PRO A 3 5.25 9.70 -26.64
CA PRO A 3 5.79 9.97 -25.30
C PRO A 3 6.87 8.94 -24.93
N LEU A 4 7.86 9.35 -24.16
CA LEU A 4 8.88 8.45 -23.62
C LEU A 4 8.24 7.41 -22.69
N PRO A 5 8.72 6.16 -22.69
CA PRO A 5 8.27 5.17 -21.73
C PRO A 5 8.63 5.60 -20.30
N PHE A 6 7.75 5.30 -19.36
CA PHE A 6 7.95 5.64 -17.95
C PHE A 6 7.60 4.47 -17.03
N SER A 7 8.25 4.43 -15.88
CA SER A 7 7.91 3.53 -14.78
C SER A 7 7.23 4.30 -13.66
N LEU A 8 6.31 3.64 -12.95
CA LEU A 8 5.65 4.18 -11.76
C LEU A 8 6.26 3.60 -10.48
N VAL A 9 6.33 4.42 -9.45
CA VAL A 9 6.57 3.99 -8.07
C VAL A 9 5.32 4.26 -7.25
N PHE A 10 4.70 3.22 -6.74
CA PHE A 10 3.57 3.28 -5.84
C PHE A 10 4.04 3.08 -4.40
N ALA A 11 4.23 4.20 -3.70
CA ALA A 11 4.68 4.16 -2.32
C ALA A 11 3.66 3.51 -1.38
N GLY A 12 4.13 2.98 -0.26
CA GLY A 12 3.26 2.44 0.78
C GLY A 12 2.38 3.52 1.41
N GLY A 13 1.19 3.15 1.88
CA GLY A 13 0.28 4.15 2.46
C GLY A 13 -0.99 3.58 3.12
N GLY A 14 -1.13 2.27 3.21
CA GLY A 14 -2.36 1.63 3.70
C GLY A 14 -3.57 2.08 2.88
N ALA A 15 -4.68 2.43 3.52
CA ALA A 15 -5.90 2.86 2.84
C ALA A 15 -5.70 4.04 1.88
N ARG A 16 -4.75 4.94 2.16
CA ARG A 16 -4.40 6.06 1.27
C ARG A 16 -3.84 5.60 -0.08
N GLY A 17 -3.25 4.39 -0.10
CA GLY A 17 -2.71 3.79 -1.32
C GLY A 17 -3.76 3.52 -2.42
N TYR A 18 -5.05 3.57 -2.11
CA TYR A 18 -6.08 3.59 -3.16
C TYR A 18 -5.95 4.81 -4.11
N ALA A 19 -5.23 5.86 -3.71
CA ALA A 19 -4.92 6.99 -4.58
C ALA A 19 -4.14 6.55 -5.84
N HIS A 20 -3.34 5.49 -5.76
CA HIS A 20 -2.63 4.93 -6.92
C HIS A 20 -3.60 4.50 -8.04
N ALA A 21 -4.78 3.96 -7.68
CA ALA A 21 -5.80 3.63 -8.65
C ALA A 21 -6.35 4.90 -9.36
N GLY A 22 -6.52 5.99 -8.62
CA GLY A 22 -6.91 7.27 -9.21
C GLY A 22 -5.86 7.83 -10.17
N VAL A 23 -4.58 7.66 -9.85
CA VAL A 23 -3.47 8.03 -10.73
C VAL A 23 -3.52 7.23 -12.02
N LEU A 24 -3.70 5.91 -11.96
CA LEU A 24 -3.82 5.06 -13.16
C LEU A 24 -5.00 5.48 -14.03
N LEU A 25 -6.18 5.71 -13.45
CA LEU A 25 -7.36 6.18 -14.20
C LEU A 25 -7.09 7.49 -14.94
N ALA A 26 -6.43 8.46 -14.29
CA ALA A 26 -6.10 9.72 -14.92
C ALA A 26 -5.06 9.54 -16.05
N LEU A 27 -4.03 8.73 -15.85
CA LEU A 27 -3.03 8.42 -16.89
C LEU A 27 -3.70 7.72 -18.09
N GLU A 28 -4.54 6.72 -17.86
CA GLU A 28 -5.30 6.04 -18.93
C GLU A 28 -6.20 7.00 -19.70
N SER A 29 -6.85 7.95 -19.01
CA SER A 29 -7.67 8.97 -19.66
C SER A 29 -6.87 9.91 -20.57
N MET A 30 -5.57 10.07 -20.30
CA MET A 30 -4.61 10.80 -21.14
C MET A 30 -4.01 9.92 -22.26
N GLY A 31 -4.37 8.62 -22.32
CA GLY A 31 -3.78 7.66 -23.27
C GLY A 31 -2.38 7.22 -22.88
N LEU A 32 -2.00 7.36 -21.61
CA LEU A 32 -0.69 7.00 -21.07
C LEU A 32 -0.79 5.67 -20.30
N ALA A 33 0.14 4.77 -20.57
CA ALA A 33 0.30 3.51 -19.82
C ALA A 33 1.76 3.36 -19.36
N PRO A 34 2.02 2.94 -18.11
CA PRO A 34 3.38 2.73 -17.63
C PRO A 34 4.01 1.50 -18.30
N ALA A 35 5.32 1.55 -18.53
CA ALA A 35 6.11 0.40 -18.98
C ALA A 35 6.34 -0.61 -17.84
N GLY A 36 6.31 -0.14 -16.60
CA GLY A 36 6.42 -0.98 -15.41
C GLY A 36 6.03 -0.23 -14.14
N ILE A 37 5.73 -0.99 -13.08
CA ILE A 37 5.33 -0.44 -11.78
C ILE A 37 6.12 -1.13 -10.68
N VAL A 38 6.68 -0.34 -9.77
CA VAL A 38 7.20 -0.83 -8.49
C VAL A 38 6.21 -0.48 -7.39
N GLY A 39 5.79 -1.46 -6.61
CA GLY A 39 4.79 -1.27 -5.55
C GLY A 39 5.29 -1.69 -4.17
N VAL A 40 4.88 -0.93 -3.16
CA VAL A 40 5.12 -1.21 -1.74
C VAL A 40 3.79 -1.25 -1.01
N SER A 41 3.54 -2.28 -0.18
CA SER A 41 2.34 -2.39 0.63
C SER A 41 1.05 -2.25 -0.23
N MET A 42 0.14 -1.34 0.09
CA MET A 42 -1.05 -1.11 -0.74
C MET A 42 -0.69 -0.70 -2.18
N GLY A 43 0.47 -0.07 -2.40
CA GLY A 43 0.98 0.19 -3.75
C GLY A 43 1.24 -1.09 -4.55
N SER A 44 1.69 -2.17 -3.90
CA SER A 44 1.86 -3.47 -4.54
C SER A 44 0.52 -4.13 -4.87
N VAL A 45 -0.51 -3.96 -4.01
CA VAL A 45 -1.87 -4.44 -4.30
C VAL A 45 -2.39 -3.82 -5.59
N VAL A 46 -2.29 -2.49 -5.70
CA VAL A 46 -2.76 -1.77 -6.90
C VAL A 46 -1.93 -2.15 -8.13
N ALA A 47 -0.60 -2.19 -8.02
CA ALA A 47 0.31 -2.50 -9.12
C ALA A 47 0.05 -3.90 -9.71
N VAL A 48 -0.04 -4.91 -8.85
CA VAL A 48 -0.28 -6.29 -9.28
C VAL A 48 -1.69 -6.46 -9.85
N THR A 49 -2.70 -5.86 -9.22
CA THR A 49 -4.08 -5.92 -9.74
C THR A 49 -4.17 -5.27 -11.12
N TYR A 50 -3.56 -4.11 -11.31
CA TYR A 50 -3.48 -3.43 -12.61
C TYR A 50 -2.74 -4.29 -13.64
N GLY A 51 -1.58 -4.84 -13.29
CA GLY A 51 -0.79 -5.66 -14.20
C GLY A 51 -1.43 -7.00 -14.57
N MET A 52 -2.44 -7.46 -13.85
CA MET A 52 -3.05 -8.79 -14.06
C MET A 52 -4.45 -8.78 -14.63
N ARG A 53 -5.18 -7.66 -14.57
CA ARG A 53 -6.63 -7.65 -14.83
C ARG A 53 -7.03 -6.51 -15.74
N ASP A 54 -7.84 -6.80 -16.74
CA ASP A 54 -8.49 -5.76 -17.56
C ASP A 54 -9.57 -5.00 -16.76
N ASP A 55 -10.25 -5.71 -15.81
CA ASP A 55 -11.25 -5.16 -14.90
C ASP A 55 -10.64 -4.69 -13.56
N TRP A 56 -9.37 -4.30 -13.56
CA TRP A 56 -8.57 -4.00 -12.36
C TRP A 56 -9.24 -3.00 -11.41
N TYR A 57 -9.90 -1.99 -11.97
CA TYR A 57 -10.54 -0.95 -11.17
C TYR A 57 -11.75 -1.47 -10.40
N ASP A 58 -12.66 -2.17 -11.08
CA ASP A 58 -13.85 -2.76 -10.46
C ASP A 58 -13.46 -3.82 -9.43
N ALA A 59 -12.42 -4.58 -9.73
CA ALA A 59 -11.87 -5.58 -8.82
C ALA A 59 -11.33 -4.92 -7.53
N LEU A 60 -10.57 -3.83 -7.63
CA LEU A 60 -10.08 -3.08 -6.47
C LEU A 60 -11.21 -2.46 -5.65
N LEU A 61 -12.25 -1.90 -6.30
CA LEU A 61 -13.41 -1.36 -5.62
C LEU A 61 -14.20 -2.43 -4.86
N SER A 62 -14.31 -3.64 -5.42
CA SER A 62 -15.04 -4.76 -4.82
C SER A 62 -14.23 -5.55 -3.80
N MET A 63 -12.93 -5.24 -3.62
CA MET A 63 -12.07 -5.93 -2.65
C MET A 63 -12.69 -5.87 -1.25
N ASP A 64 -12.89 -7.04 -0.63
CA ASP A 64 -13.40 -7.13 0.74
C ASP A 64 -12.33 -6.72 1.74
N THR A 65 -12.56 -5.62 2.44
CA THR A 65 -11.70 -5.10 3.49
C THR A 65 -12.33 -5.20 4.87
N SER A 66 -13.43 -5.94 5.01
CA SER A 66 -14.18 -6.08 6.27
C SER A 66 -13.36 -6.80 7.37
N GLY A 67 -12.41 -7.64 6.98
CA GLY A 67 -11.48 -8.30 7.87
C GLY A 67 -10.38 -7.39 8.43
N VAL A 68 -10.17 -6.18 7.87
CA VAL A 68 -9.18 -5.23 8.37
C VAL A 68 -9.77 -4.48 9.57
N PRO A 69 -9.07 -4.44 10.73
CA PRO A 69 -9.55 -3.74 11.91
C PRO A 69 -9.71 -2.24 11.63
N ALA A 70 -10.94 -1.75 11.51
CA ALA A 70 -11.19 -0.32 11.30
C ALA A 70 -10.87 0.49 12.55
N PRO A 71 -10.19 1.66 12.43
CA PRO A 71 -9.97 2.55 13.54
C PRO A 71 -11.30 3.00 14.16
N GLY A 72 -11.45 2.82 15.47
CA GLY A 72 -12.62 3.30 16.20
C GLY A 72 -13.90 2.47 16.06
N ALA A 73 -13.89 1.30 15.44
CA ALA A 73 -15.02 0.37 15.40
C ALA A 73 -15.32 -0.19 16.82
N THR A 74 -16.02 0.58 17.63
CA THR A 74 -16.69 0.05 18.82
C THR A 74 -17.99 -0.58 18.33
N HIS A 75 -18.06 -1.90 18.28
CA HIS A 75 -19.32 -2.61 18.05
C HIS A 75 -20.31 -2.14 19.14
N GLY A 76 -21.32 -1.41 18.72
CA GLY A 76 -22.39 -0.94 19.60
C GLY A 76 -23.12 -2.12 20.20
N SER A 77 -23.02 -2.30 21.52
CA SER A 77 -23.88 -3.16 22.29
C SER A 77 -24.66 -2.29 23.30
N THR A 78 -25.95 -2.50 23.36
CA THR A 78 -26.90 -1.76 24.17
C THR A 78 -26.77 -2.02 25.67
N ASP A 79 -25.84 -2.84 26.15
CA ASP A 79 -25.57 -3.14 27.54
C ASP A 79 -24.16 -2.70 27.95
N GLU A 80 -24.07 -1.57 28.67
CA GLU A 80 -22.81 -0.93 29.07
C GLU A 80 -21.92 -1.80 29.98
N ARG A 81 -22.49 -2.64 30.83
CA ARG A 81 -21.71 -3.52 31.74
C ARG A 81 -21.07 -4.68 30.97
N SER A 82 -21.83 -5.35 30.13
CA SER A 82 -21.33 -6.44 29.28
C SER A 82 -20.37 -5.93 28.25
N ALA A 83 -20.54 -4.69 27.78
CA ALA A 83 -19.59 -4.02 26.87
C ALA A 83 -18.28 -3.65 27.57
N ALA A 84 -18.31 -3.24 28.84
CA ALA A 84 -17.09 -2.93 29.60
C ALA A 84 -16.25 -4.19 29.87
N ILE A 85 -16.90 -5.28 30.28
CA ILE A 85 -16.23 -6.58 30.49
C ILE A 85 -15.64 -7.11 29.19
N ARG A 86 -16.41 -7.12 28.09
CA ARG A 86 -15.89 -7.53 26.76
C ARG A 86 -14.74 -6.66 26.30
N ARG A 87 -14.80 -5.34 26.50
CA ARG A 87 -13.68 -4.41 26.18
C ARG A 87 -12.42 -4.71 26.99
N THR A 88 -12.55 -5.07 28.26
CA THR A 88 -11.40 -5.43 29.11
C THR A 88 -10.79 -6.74 28.63
N TRP A 89 -11.59 -7.76 28.35
CA TRP A 89 -11.13 -9.05 27.84
C TRP A 89 -10.57 -8.96 26.42
N SER A 90 -11.17 -8.16 25.53
CA SER A 90 -10.65 -7.94 24.17
C SER A 90 -9.32 -7.19 24.21
N ARG A 91 -9.17 -6.20 25.12
CA ARG A 91 -7.89 -5.50 25.32
C ARG A 91 -6.80 -6.41 25.91
N ALA A 92 -7.15 -7.26 26.88
CA ALA A 92 -6.21 -8.24 27.45
C ALA A 92 -5.80 -9.28 26.40
N ARG A 93 -6.75 -9.78 25.58
CA ARG A 93 -6.46 -10.68 24.47
C ARG A 93 -5.59 -10.00 23.40
N ALA A 94 -5.90 -8.75 23.02
CA ALA A 94 -5.10 -8.00 22.06
C ALA A 94 -3.68 -7.74 22.59
N ALA A 95 -3.53 -7.36 23.87
CA ALA A 95 -2.22 -7.20 24.48
C ALA A 95 -1.45 -8.54 24.58
N TRP A 96 -2.14 -9.62 24.91
CA TRP A 96 -1.56 -10.97 24.93
C TRP A 96 -1.17 -11.44 23.53
N SER A 97 -2.00 -11.19 22.53
CA SER A 97 -1.76 -11.50 21.12
C SER A 97 -0.57 -10.71 20.54
N LEU A 98 -0.36 -9.46 20.98
CA LEU A 98 0.84 -8.69 20.63
C LEU A 98 2.12 -9.27 21.24
N LEU A 99 2.01 -9.94 22.41
CA LEU A 99 3.16 -10.53 23.10
C LEU A 99 3.45 -11.98 22.68
N THR A 100 2.42 -12.72 22.25
CA THR A 100 2.51 -14.17 22.00
C THR A 100 2.06 -14.60 20.61
N GLY A 101 1.48 -13.67 19.82
CA GLY A 101 0.95 -13.91 18.48
C GLY A 101 1.24 -12.73 17.56
N TRP A 102 0.45 -12.62 16.50
CA TRP A 102 0.69 -11.66 15.40
C TRP A 102 -0.16 -10.37 15.48
N GLY A 103 -0.85 -10.11 16.59
CA GLY A 103 -1.66 -8.91 16.77
C GLY A 103 -3.08 -9.05 16.22
N ALA A 104 -3.28 -9.38 14.96
CA ALA A 104 -4.62 -9.64 14.40
C ALA A 104 -5.13 -11.04 14.77
N PRO A 105 -6.46 -11.24 14.92
CA PRO A 105 -7.05 -12.56 15.04
C PRO A 105 -6.79 -13.41 13.79
N GLU A 106 -6.65 -14.73 13.96
CA GLU A 106 -6.37 -15.66 12.85
C GLU A 106 -7.43 -15.60 11.74
N GLU A 107 -8.70 -15.41 12.12
CA GLU A 107 -9.80 -15.25 11.16
C GLU A 107 -9.63 -13.98 10.30
N ALA A 108 -9.12 -12.89 10.87
CA ALA A 108 -8.88 -11.66 10.13
C ALA A 108 -7.69 -11.80 9.17
N ILE A 109 -6.64 -12.51 9.58
CA ILE A 109 -5.49 -12.85 8.73
C ILE A 109 -5.94 -13.71 7.55
N ALA A 110 -6.73 -14.75 7.82
CA ALA A 110 -7.27 -15.63 6.79
C ALA A 110 -8.20 -14.87 5.82
N ALA A 111 -9.06 -13.99 6.33
CA ALA A 111 -9.94 -13.16 5.51
C ALA A 111 -9.15 -12.20 4.62
N GLY A 112 -8.11 -11.56 5.14
CA GLY A 112 -7.23 -10.68 4.34
C GLY A 112 -6.54 -11.45 3.22
N ARG A 113 -6.02 -12.65 3.51
CA ARG A 113 -5.45 -13.52 2.47
C ARG A 113 -6.48 -13.93 1.43
N ALA A 114 -7.67 -14.35 1.85
CA ALA A 114 -8.75 -14.74 0.93
C ALA A 114 -9.17 -13.57 0.02
N SER A 115 -9.18 -12.34 0.54
CA SER A 115 -9.47 -11.15 -0.27
C SER A 115 -8.40 -10.89 -1.34
N LEU A 116 -7.12 -11.09 -1.02
CA LEU A 116 -6.04 -10.99 -2.00
C LEU A 116 -6.09 -12.15 -3.00
N ASP A 117 -6.39 -13.37 -2.56
CA ASP A 117 -6.55 -14.53 -3.45
C ASP A 117 -7.73 -14.32 -4.42
N ALA A 118 -8.82 -13.71 -3.97
CA ALA A 118 -9.97 -13.38 -4.82
C ALA A 118 -9.62 -12.24 -5.83
N LEU A 119 -8.79 -11.28 -5.41
CA LEU A 119 -8.38 -10.15 -6.23
C LEU A 119 -7.37 -10.55 -7.32
N ILE A 120 -6.36 -11.35 -6.96
CA ILE A 120 -5.20 -11.66 -7.81
C ILE A 120 -5.34 -13.02 -8.49
N GLY A 121 -5.91 -13.99 -7.79
CA GLY A 121 -6.01 -15.39 -8.23
C GLY A 121 -4.69 -16.16 -8.10
N PRO A 122 -4.66 -17.42 -8.57
CA PRO A 122 -3.50 -18.29 -8.49
C PRO A 122 -2.49 -18.01 -9.61
N ARG A 123 -2.10 -16.74 -9.76
CA ARG A 123 -1.18 -16.26 -10.81
C ARG A 123 0.17 -15.90 -10.23
N THR A 124 1.16 -15.82 -11.13
CA THR A 124 2.52 -15.40 -10.79
C THR A 124 2.80 -13.98 -11.29
N LEU A 125 3.81 -13.31 -10.72
CA LEU A 125 4.16 -11.94 -11.11
C LEU A 125 4.57 -11.84 -12.58
N GLU A 126 5.14 -12.90 -13.13
CA GLU A 126 5.55 -12.98 -14.55
C GLU A 126 4.37 -12.99 -15.53
N GLU A 127 3.14 -13.26 -15.03
CA GLU A 127 1.91 -13.22 -15.84
C GLU A 127 1.29 -11.82 -15.92
N CYS A 128 1.89 -10.82 -15.27
CA CYS A 128 1.47 -9.43 -15.45
C CYS A 128 1.74 -8.97 -16.90
N HIS A 129 0.80 -8.25 -17.49
CA HIS A 129 0.94 -7.73 -18.86
C HIS A 129 1.95 -6.58 -18.96
N ILE A 130 2.37 -6.02 -17.83
CA ILE A 130 3.48 -5.06 -17.68
C ILE A 130 4.47 -5.58 -16.63
N ALA A 131 5.70 -5.07 -16.63
CA ALA A 131 6.66 -5.42 -15.59
C ALA A 131 6.20 -4.89 -14.22
N VAL A 132 6.08 -5.78 -13.23
CA VAL A 132 5.73 -5.41 -11.85
C VAL A 132 6.81 -5.91 -10.90
N THR A 133 7.32 -5.03 -10.05
CA THR A 133 8.20 -5.38 -8.93
C THR A 133 7.48 -5.07 -7.61
N VAL A 134 7.42 -6.06 -6.74
CA VAL A 134 6.86 -5.92 -5.39
C VAL A 134 8.02 -5.87 -4.39
N CYS A 135 8.10 -4.79 -3.59
CA CYS A 135 9.16 -4.66 -2.59
C CYS A 135 8.66 -5.07 -1.21
N ALA A 136 9.46 -5.89 -0.53
CA ALA A 136 9.27 -6.33 0.85
C ALA A 136 10.53 -6.08 1.67
N THR A 137 10.46 -6.26 2.99
CA THR A 137 11.61 -6.16 3.91
C THR A 137 11.90 -7.52 4.51
N ASP A 138 13.14 -8.00 4.43
CA ASP A 138 13.55 -9.19 5.14
C ASP A 138 13.93 -8.86 6.59
N LEU A 139 13.26 -9.49 7.56
CA LEU A 139 13.51 -9.29 8.99
C LEU A 139 14.85 -9.84 9.46
N LEU A 140 15.44 -10.79 8.73
CA LEU A 140 16.68 -11.43 9.14
C LEU A 140 17.90 -10.58 8.76
N SER A 141 17.88 -9.96 7.58
CA SER A 141 18.98 -9.11 7.09
C SER A 141 18.74 -7.62 7.24
N GLY A 142 17.46 -7.19 7.38
CA GLY A 142 17.05 -5.79 7.31
C GLY A 142 17.04 -5.23 5.89
N SER A 143 17.27 -6.06 4.88
CA SER A 143 17.39 -5.63 3.48
C SER A 143 16.04 -5.52 2.79
N ARG A 144 15.96 -4.60 1.81
CA ARG A 144 14.89 -4.60 0.82
C ARG A 144 15.00 -5.82 -0.07
N ILE A 145 13.89 -6.50 -0.31
CA ILE A 145 13.77 -7.64 -1.22
C ILE A 145 12.84 -7.24 -2.37
N GLU A 146 13.33 -7.45 -3.59
CA GLU A 146 12.62 -7.14 -4.83
C GLU A 146 12.05 -8.43 -5.42
N LEU A 147 10.74 -8.61 -5.31
CA LEU A 147 10.02 -9.78 -5.81
C LEU A 147 9.51 -9.46 -7.22
N THR A 148 10.06 -10.13 -8.21
CA THR A 148 9.73 -9.96 -9.64
C THR A 148 9.15 -11.22 -10.26
N SER A 149 9.09 -12.31 -9.50
CA SER A 149 8.64 -13.63 -9.94
C SER A 149 7.97 -14.41 -8.81
N GLY A 150 7.29 -15.50 -9.18
CA GLY A 150 6.63 -16.40 -8.25
C GLY A 150 5.20 -15.97 -7.89
N PRO A 151 4.56 -16.64 -6.91
CA PRO A 151 3.13 -16.45 -6.59
C PRO A 151 2.80 -15.01 -6.19
N ALA A 152 2.00 -14.32 -7.01
CA ALA A 152 1.74 -12.89 -6.87
C ALA A 152 1.01 -12.54 -5.56
N THR A 153 0.02 -13.35 -5.14
CA THR A 153 -0.65 -13.15 -3.83
C THR A 153 0.35 -13.23 -2.68
N THR A 154 1.32 -14.16 -2.74
CA THR A 154 2.33 -14.30 -1.69
C THR A 154 3.26 -13.10 -1.65
N ALA A 155 3.69 -12.59 -2.80
CA ALA A 155 4.52 -11.40 -2.90
C ALA A 155 3.80 -10.16 -2.35
N VAL A 156 2.55 -9.94 -2.75
CA VAL A 156 1.72 -8.82 -2.25
C VAL A 156 1.46 -8.95 -0.75
N LEU A 157 1.17 -10.15 -0.26
CA LEU A 157 0.97 -10.41 1.17
C LEU A 157 2.25 -10.09 1.96
N ALA A 158 3.43 -10.50 1.47
CA ALA A 158 4.71 -10.16 2.10
C ALA A 158 4.92 -8.64 2.17
N SER A 159 4.70 -7.94 1.04
CA SER A 159 4.83 -6.48 0.95
C SER A 159 3.82 -5.71 1.82
N SER A 160 2.71 -6.35 2.20
CA SER A 160 1.63 -5.74 2.99
C SER A 160 1.57 -6.26 4.43
N SER A 161 2.51 -7.10 4.84
CA SER A 161 2.55 -7.69 6.20
C SER A 161 3.06 -6.68 7.22
N LEU A 162 2.15 -5.84 7.68
CA LEU A 162 2.43 -4.79 8.66
C LEU A 162 2.83 -5.41 10.00
N ALA A 163 4.07 -5.19 10.43
CA ALA A 163 4.64 -5.80 11.63
C ALA A 163 3.84 -5.47 12.89
N GLY A 164 3.58 -6.47 13.72
CA GLY A 164 2.74 -6.36 14.92
C GLY A 164 1.23 -6.42 14.64
N ILE A 165 0.80 -6.45 13.38
CA ILE A 165 -0.60 -6.65 12.98
C ILE A 165 -0.74 -7.95 12.19
N LEU A 166 0.10 -8.16 11.18
CA LEU A 166 0.09 -9.38 10.37
C LEU A 166 1.37 -10.21 10.61
N PRO A 167 1.29 -11.53 10.44
CA PRO A 167 2.46 -12.40 10.51
C PRO A 167 3.43 -12.09 9.36
N PRO A 168 4.75 -12.26 9.58
CA PRO A 168 5.69 -12.24 8.48
C PRO A 168 5.45 -13.43 7.53
N VAL A 169 5.81 -13.23 6.28
CA VAL A 169 5.65 -14.23 5.21
C VAL A 169 7.00 -14.89 4.93
N GLY A 170 7.06 -16.22 5.05
CA GLY A 170 8.24 -17.00 4.65
C GLY A 170 8.25 -17.22 3.14
N ILE A 171 9.34 -16.88 2.47
CA ILE A 171 9.65 -17.24 1.08
C ILE A 171 11.09 -17.75 1.06
N ASP A 172 11.29 -19.02 0.76
CA ASP A 172 12.57 -19.69 0.85
C ASP A 172 13.22 -19.48 2.25
N ASP A 173 14.43 -18.92 2.31
CA ASP A 173 15.15 -18.62 3.54
C ASP A 173 14.85 -17.20 4.10
N LEU A 174 13.94 -16.45 3.46
CA LEU A 174 13.59 -15.07 3.83
C LEU A 174 12.38 -15.04 4.75
N LEU A 175 12.37 -14.08 5.67
CA LEU A 175 11.24 -13.80 6.55
C LEU A 175 10.75 -12.37 6.30
N LEU A 176 9.74 -12.23 5.45
CA LEU A 176 9.34 -10.96 4.86
C LEU A 176 8.21 -10.25 5.60
N VAL A 177 8.32 -8.95 5.69
CA VAL A 177 7.30 -8.01 6.18
C VAL A 177 7.14 -6.85 5.21
N ASP A 178 6.25 -5.91 5.53
CA ASP A 178 5.94 -4.72 4.70
C ASP A 178 7.22 -4.03 4.20
N GLY A 179 7.23 -3.74 2.89
CA GLY A 179 8.39 -3.14 2.23
C GLY A 179 8.73 -1.74 2.73
N GLY A 180 7.75 -1.03 3.30
CA GLY A 180 7.95 0.31 3.84
C GLY A 180 8.98 0.39 4.98
N TYR A 181 9.33 -0.73 5.64
CA TYR A 181 10.35 -0.73 6.68
C TYR A 181 11.77 -0.54 6.15
N SER A 182 12.05 -1.02 4.94
CA SER A 182 13.36 -0.83 4.30
C SER A 182 13.34 0.30 3.28
N ASP A 183 12.27 0.41 2.48
CA ASP A 183 12.12 1.46 1.49
C ASP A 183 10.65 1.65 1.09
N ILE A 184 10.08 2.77 1.46
CA ILE A 184 8.66 3.04 1.18
C ILE A 184 8.40 3.52 -0.25
N ALA A 185 9.43 4.02 -0.95
CA ALA A 185 9.33 4.57 -2.30
C ALA A 185 10.60 4.26 -3.12
N PRO A 186 10.74 3.00 -3.61
CA PRO A 186 11.96 2.50 -4.24
C PRO A 186 12.14 3.01 -5.68
N VAL A 187 12.49 4.29 -5.83
CA VAL A 187 12.70 4.97 -7.12
C VAL A 187 13.87 4.36 -7.90
N ASP A 188 14.93 3.94 -7.22
CA ASP A 188 16.08 3.28 -7.80
C ASP A 188 15.71 1.94 -8.48
N VAL A 189 14.78 1.18 -7.89
CA VAL A 189 14.25 -0.06 -8.48
C VAL A 189 13.50 0.25 -9.78
N ALA A 190 12.64 1.28 -9.76
CA ALA A 190 11.90 1.67 -10.96
C ALA A 190 12.85 2.14 -12.08
N ARG A 191 13.93 2.83 -11.75
CA ARG A 191 14.98 3.19 -12.73
C ARG A 191 15.68 1.96 -13.31
N ALA A 192 15.94 0.96 -12.48
CA ALA A 192 16.57 -0.29 -12.92
C ALA A 192 15.67 -1.11 -13.87
N MET A 193 14.35 -0.86 -13.92
CA MET A 193 13.45 -1.48 -14.90
C MET A 193 13.67 -0.98 -16.33
N GLY A 194 14.46 0.08 -16.53
CA GLY A 194 14.95 0.51 -17.85
C GLY A 194 14.13 1.61 -18.53
N ALA A 195 13.02 2.06 -17.97
CA ALA A 195 12.33 3.25 -18.48
C ALA A 195 13.14 4.52 -18.14
N PRO A 196 13.29 5.47 -19.10
CA PRO A 196 14.08 6.68 -18.87
C PRO A 196 13.45 7.62 -17.83
N ILE A 197 12.14 7.58 -17.67
CA ILE A 197 11.36 8.45 -16.78
C ILE A 197 10.78 7.62 -15.64
N VAL A 198 10.88 8.14 -14.42
CA VAL A 198 10.23 7.58 -13.22
C VAL A 198 9.29 8.61 -12.62
N ILE A 199 8.02 8.24 -12.52
CA ILE A 199 6.99 9.02 -11.84
C ILE A 199 6.65 8.32 -10.53
N ALA A 200 6.83 9.00 -9.40
CA ALA A 200 6.50 8.47 -8.10
C ALA A 200 5.16 9.02 -7.60
N VAL A 201 4.41 8.18 -6.91
CA VAL A 201 3.15 8.57 -6.25
C VAL A 201 3.32 8.41 -4.75
N ASP A 202 3.22 9.53 -4.04
CA ASP A 202 3.35 9.60 -2.58
C ASP A 202 2.02 9.89 -1.91
N PRO A 203 1.31 8.88 -1.36
CA PRO A 203 0.05 9.06 -0.67
C PRO A 203 0.24 9.50 0.80
N SER A 204 1.39 10.01 1.16
CA SER A 204 1.59 10.55 2.50
C SER A 204 0.72 11.79 2.75
N GLN A 205 0.41 12.06 3.99
CA GLN A 205 -0.36 13.23 4.39
C GLN A 205 0.21 13.82 5.69
N PRO A 206 -0.09 15.10 5.99
CA PRO A 206 0.20 15.66 7.30
C PRO A 206 -0.42 14.83 8.43
N LYS A 207 0.28 14.69 9.54
CA LYS A 207 -0.15 13.87 10.66
C LYS A 207 -1.40 14.43 11.33
N ASP A 208 -2.24 13.52 11.81
CA ASP A 208 -3.31 13.90 12.73
C ASP A 208 -2.70 14.59 13.97
N ALA A 209 -3.16 15.81 14.26
CA ALA A 209 -2.75 16.57 15.44
C ALA A 209 -3.23 15.94 16.75
N SER A 210 -4.18 14.98 16.70
CA SER A 210 -4.71 14.30 17.87
C SER A 210 -3.65 13.41 18.51
N PRO A 211 -3.48 13.46 19.85
CA PRO A 211 -2.52 12.60 20.53
C PRO A 211 -2.93 11.13 20.43
N PRO A 212 -1.96 10.19 20.27
CA PRO A 212 -2.27 8.77 20.31
C PRO A 212 -2.84 8.34 21.66
N LYS A 213 -3.85 7.46 21.64
CA LYS A 213 -4.63 7.07 22.83
C LYS A 213 -4.17 5.76 23.47
N ASN A 214 -3.26 5.03 22.84
CA ASN A 214 -2.75 3.75 23.34
C ASN A 214 -1.37 3.43 22.72
N GLY A 215 -0.69 2.42 23.27
CA GLY A 215 0.65 2.02 22.85
C GLY A 215 0.74 1.62 21.38
N LEU A 216 -0.26 0.92 20.85
CA LEU A 216 -0.28 0.55 19.43
C LEU A 216 -0.31 1.80 18.53
N GLN A 217 -1.16 2.77 18.84
CA GLN A 217 -1.19 4.04 18.09
C GLN A 217 0.12 4.83 18.22
N VAL A 218 0.82 4.74 19.35
CA VAL A 218 2.15 5.35 19.50
C VAL A 218 3.15 4.68 18.57
N VAL A 219 3.20 3.34 18.54
CA VAL A 219 4.09 2.58 17.65
C VAL A 219 3.77 2.88 16.18
N MET A 220 2.51 2.78 15.78
CA MET A 220 2.08 3.08 14.40
C MET A 220 2.44 4.52 13.99
N ARG A 221 2.25 5.49 14.89
CA ARG A 221 2.62 6.88 14.64
C ARG A 221 4.15 7.06 14.50
N ALA A 222 4.93 6.38 15.36
CA ALA A 222 6.39 6.44 15.27
C ALA A 222 6.89 5.81 13.97
N MET A 223 6.33 4.69 13.55
CA MET A 223 6.64 4.05 12.27
C MET A 223 6.28 4.95 11.09
N GLU A 224 5.09 5.56 11.10
CA GLU A 224 4.69 6.51 10.06
C GLU A 224 5.65 7.72 9.97
N ILE A 225 6.15 8.21 11.11
CA ILE A 225 7.16 9.27 11.14
C ILE A 225 8.47 8.80 10.48
N CYS A 226 8.95 7.61 10.80
CA CYS A 226 10.15 7.05 10.19
C CYS A 226 9.98 6.89 8.67
N HIS A 227 8.86 6.31 8.23
CA HIS A 227 8.56 6.12 6.81
C HIS A 227 8.54 7.47 6.06
N MET A 228 7.88 8.49 6.59
CA MET A 228 7.81 9.81 5.94
C MET A 228 9.18 10.48 5.82
N ASN A 229 10.03 10.37 6.84
CA ASN A 229 11.36 10.97 6.80
C ASN A 229 12.25 10.29 5.74
N HIS A 230 12.15 8.96 5.60
CA HIS A 230 12.88 8.23 4.56
C HIS A 230 12.26 8.45 3.17
N ALA A 231 10.93 8.52 3.06
CA ALA A 231 10.24 8.74 1.79
C ALA A 231 10.70 10.03 1.09
N HIS A 232 10.86 11.11 1.85
CA HIS A 232 11.23 12.41 1.29
C HIS A 232 12.58 12.39 0.54
N GLU A 233 13.57 11.70 1.07
CA GLU A 233 14.88 11.58 0.41
C GLU A 233 14.80 10.68 -0.84
N ARG A 234 14.08 9.56 -0.74
CA ARG A 234 13.98 8.57 -1.83
C ARG A 234 13.15 9.09 -3.00
N ILE A 235 12.02 9.70 -2.70
CA ILE A 235 11.06 10.12 -3.71
C ILE A 235 11.57 11.31 -4.55
N SER A 236 12.47 12.13 -3.98
CA SER A 236 13.08 13.26 -4.68
C SER A 236 13.97 12.84 -5.86
N ALA A 237 14.33 11.56 -5.96
CA ALA A 237 15.08 11.01 -7.08
C ALA A 237 14.20 10.69 -8.30
N ALA A 238 12.87 10.79 -8.19
CA ALA A 238 11.94 10.64 -9.31
C ALA A 238 11.93 11.91 -10.19
N ASP A 239 11.62 11.73 -11.47
CA ASP A 239 11.53 12.85 -12.43
C ASP A 239 10.27 13.70 -12.19
N LEU A 240 9.23 13.06 -11.65
CA LEU A 240 7.99 13.72 -11.24
C LEU A 240 7.41 13.00 -10.02
N VAL A 241 6.87 13.78 -9.08
CA VAL A 241 6.13 13.26 -7.93
C VAL A 241 4.68 13.72 -8.00
N ILE A 242 3.75 12.76 -7.92
CA ILE A 242 2.32 13.02 -7.77
C ILE A 242 1.97 12.89 -6.30
N HIS A 243 1.40 13.93 -5.72
CA HIS A 243 1.09 14.01 -4.29
C HIS A 243 -0.43 14.19 -4.10
N PRO A 244 -1.18 13.09 -3.87
CA PRO A 244 -2.61 13.18 -3.59
C PRO A 244 -2.90 13.98 -2.32
N VAL A 245 -3.85 14.91 -2.42
CA VAL A 245 -4.32 15.70 -1.26
C VAL A 245 -5.69 15.16 -0.85
N PHE A 246 -5.80 14.71 0.40
CA PHE A 246 -7.01 14.10 0.93
C PHE A 246 -7.90 15.13 1.63
N ASP A 247 -9.22 14.98 1.48
CA ASP A 247 -10.19 15.76 2.24
C ASP A 247 -10.26 15.23 3.69
N GLY A 248 -9.43 15.81 4.54
CA GLY A 248 -9.24 15.43 5.92
C GLY A 248 -8.30 14.24 6.14
N TYR A 249 -8.14 13.86 7.40
CA TYR A 249 -7.24 12.79 7.79
C TYR A 249 -7.78 11.40 7.39
N VAL A 250 -6.92 10.60 6.78
CA VAL A 250 -7.16 9.19 6.43
C VAL A 250 -6.22 8.31 7.25
N ASP A 251 -6.78 7.55 8.17
CA ASP A 251 -6.01 6.53 8.90
C ASP A 251 -5.56 5.41 7.94
N VAL A 252 -4.37 4.87 8.16
CA VAL A 252 -3.77 3.81 7.31
C VAL A 252 -4.63 2.55 7.20
N LEU A 253 -5.53 2.31 8.16
CA LEU A 253 -6.44 1.18 8.19
C LEU A 253 -7.91 1.56 7.87
N ASP A 254 -8.22 2.81 7.50
CA ASP A 254 -9.59 3.23 7.18
C ASP A 254 -9.93 3.02 5.69
N PHE A 255 -10.03 1.77 5.29
CA PHE A 255 -10.37 1.35 3.92
C PHE A 255 -11.78 1.76 3.45
N ARG A 256 -12.63 2.26 4.35
CA ARG A 256 -13.96 2.79 3.99
C ARG A 256 -13.86 4.08 3.17
N LYS A 257 -12.70 4.76 3.23
CA LYS A 257 -12.42 5.99 2.48
C LYS A 257 -11.82 5.75 1.10
N ARG A 258 -11.91 4.52 0.58
CA ARG A 258 -11.27 4.13 -0.70
C ARG A 258 -11.63 5.05 -1.86
N GLU A 259 -12.91 5.36 -2.05
CA GLU A 259 -13.39 6.21 -3.14
C GLU A 259 -12.83 7.63 -3.06
N MET A 260 -12.81 8.21 -1.85
CA MET A 260 -12.20 9.52 -1.62
C MET A 260 -10.70 9.50 -1.93
N CYS A 261 -9.99 8.42 -1.57
CA CYS A 261 -8.57 8.29 -1.87
C CYS A 261 -8.32 8.16 -3.38
N ILE A 262 -9.12 7.38 -4.10
CA ILE A 262 -9.05 7.26 -5.56
C ILE A 262 -9.25 8.62 -6.20
N GLU A 263 -10.28 9.37 -5.79
CA GLU A 263 -10.58 10.70 -6.32
C GLU A 263 -9.42 11.68 -6.05
N ALA A 264 -8.80 11.62 -4.86
CA ALA A 264 -7.63 12.44 -4.55
C ALA A 264 -6.46 12.15 -5.50
N GLY A 265 -6.21 10.87 -5.81
CA GLY A 265 -5.18 10.45 -6.77
C GLY A 265 -5.47 10.95 -8.18
N ARG A 266 -6.72 10.80 -8.64
CA ARG A 266 -7.17 11.29 -9.96
C ARG A 266 -6.97 12.80 -10.08
N THR A 267 -7.49 13.56 -9.13
CA THR A 267 -7.39 15.02 -9.11
C THR A 267 -5.94 15.51 -9.07
N ALA A 268 -5.08 14.87 -8.25
CA ALA A 268 -3.67 15.24 -8.17
C ALA A 268 -2.94 15.01 -9.51
N THR A 269 -3.27 13.93 -10.21
CA THR A 269 -2.66 13.61 -11.53
C THR A 269 -3.11 14.61 -12.59
N GLU A 270 -4.41 14.91 -12.65
CA GLU A 270 -4.97 15.90 -13.57
C GLU A 270 -4.37 17.29 -13.34
N ALA A 271 -4.15 17.68 -12.08
CA ALA A 271 -3.55 18.96 -11.74
C ALA A 271 -2.10 19.12 -12.26
N VAL A 272 -1.37 18.01 -12.43
CA VAL A 272 0.00 18.01 -12.95
C VAL A 272 0.11 17.47 -14.38
N ALA A 273 -1.01 17.32 -15.10
CA ALA A 273 -1.05 16.75 -16.45
C ALA A 273 -0.07 17.42 -17.42
N ALA A 274 -0.02 18.75 -17.43
CA ALA A 274 0.92 19.50 -18.28
C ALA A 274 2.38 19.13 -17.96
N ARG A 275 2.72 18.95 -16.67
CA ARG A 275 4.05 18.57 -16.24
C ARG A 275 4.38 17.12 -16.60
N ILE A 276 3.40 16.23 -16.57
CA ILE A 276 3.57 14.84 -17.02
C ILE A 276 3.99 14.85 -18.50
N TRP A 277 3.27 15.55 -19.35
CA TRP A 277 3.60 15.65 -20.77
C TRP A 277 4.97 16.28 -20.99
N GLU A 278 5.30 17.36 -20.29
CA GLU A 278 6.61 18.01 -20.37
C GLU A 278 7.75 17.02 -20.09
N VAL A 279 7.63 16.21 -19.03
CA VAL A 279 8.66 15.22 -18.66
C VAL A 279 8.73 14.07 -19.67
N LEU A 280 7.59 13.63 -20.21
CA LEU A 280 7.52 12.53 -21.19
C LEU A 280 7.91 12.95 -22.61
N GLU A 281 7.92 14.25 -22.92
CA GLU A 281 8.33 14.79 -24.23
C GLU A 281 9.75 15.39 -24.20
N ALA A 282 10.37 15.50 -23.02
CA ALA A 282 11.73 16.01 -22.88
C ALA A 282 12.73 15.07 -23.56
N THR A 283 13.41 15.58 -24.57
CA THR A 283 14.46 14.91 -25.35
C THR A 283 15.82 15.27 -24.80
#